data_b148e8d21b77ddb3e7a1b40007bdd140
#
_entry.id   b148e8d21b77ddb3e7a1b40007bdd140
#
_cell.length_a   1.000
_cell.length_b   1.000
_cell.length_c   1.000
_cell.angle_alpha   90.00
_cell.angle_beta   90.00
_cell.angle_gamma   90.00
#
_symmetry.space_group_name_H-M   'P 1'
#
loop_
_entity.id
_entity.type
_entity.pdbx_description
1 polymer ?
#
loop_
_entity_poly.entity_id
_entity_poly.type
_entity_poly.pdbx_seq_one_letter_code
_entity_poly.pdbx_strand_id
1 'polypeptide(L)'
;LPLRAILRKDGRIITETPEWITTDAGRAAFEEITGKTTFSAREAVVAALRESGELKGEPTKTMRQTNFFEKGDKPLEIVTSRQWYIRNGGRAWTNPASGADLNEELIGRGRELEFHPDFMRVRYENWVKGLKGDWLVSRQRFFGVPFPLWYRVDADGQVNYDDIITPSEAALPVDPSTDVPEGFTEDQRGVAGGFVGELDIMDTWATSSLSPQLACGWLDDEDLFARTY
;
A
#
# COMPACT_ATOMS: atom_id res chain seq x y z
N LEU A 1 14.36 13.73 6.56
CA LEU A 1 15.33 12.63 6.45
C LEU A 1 14.74 11.58 5.50
N PRO A 2 15.55 10.98 4.60
CA PRO A 2 15.07 9.92 3.73
C PRO A 2 14.68 8.68 4.54
N LEU A 3 13.62 7.99 4.11
CA LEU A 3 13.28 6.68 4.66
C LEU A 3 14.33 5.66 4.22
N ARG A 4 14.79 4.84 5.17
CA ARG A 4 15.75 3.76 4.95
C ARG A 4 15.18 2.48 5.54
N ALA A 5 14.47 1.71 4.72
CA ALA A 5 13.89 0.45 5.12
C ALA A 5 14.98 -0.62 5.21
N ILE A 6 15.07 -1.29 6.36
CA ILE A 6 15.99 -2.40 6.61
C ILE A 6 15.29 -3.63 7.16
N LEU A 7 13.95 -3.62 7.25
CA LEU A 7 13.16 -4.74 7.74
C LEU A 7 12.34 -5.36 6.63
N ARG A 8 12.35 -6.68 6.57
CA ARG A 8 11.46 -7.49 5.76
C ARG A 8 10.08 -7.61 6.42
N LYS A 9 9.08 -8.06 5.67
CA LYS A 9 7.70 -8.31 6.16
C LYS A 9 7.64 -9.26 7.35
N ASP A 10 8.63 -10.16 7.48
CA ASP A 10 8.76 -11.10 8.60
C ASP A 10 9.43 -10.49 9.85
N GLY A 11 9.72 -9.20 9.85
CA GLY A 11 10.36 -8.47 10.95
C GLY A 11 11.86 -8.73 11.09
N ARG A 12 12.51 -9.35 10.09
CA ARG A 12 13.95 -9.59 10.08
C ARG A 12 14.65 -8.52 9.26
N ILE A 13 15.93 -8.31 9.58
CA ILE A 13 16.80 -7.44 8.77
C ILE A 13 16.90 -8.03 7.35
N ILE A 14 16.88 -7.19 6.33
CA ILE A 14 17.05 -7.57 4.93
C ILE A 14 18.38 -8.29 4.74
N THR A 15 18.45 -9.18 3.73
CA THR A 15 19.64 -10.00 3.46
C THR A 15 20.64 -9.32 2.54
N GLU A 16 20.17 -8.38 1.74
CA GLU A 16 20.99 -7.59 0.82
C GLU A 16 21.44 -6.30 1.48
N THR A 17 22.72 -6.00 1.36
CA THR A 17 23.26 -4.72 1.87
C THR A 17 22.73 -3.57 1.03
N PRO A 18 22.05 -2.58 1.65
CA PRO A 18 21.51 -1.45 0.91
C PRO A 18 22.59 -0.62 0.21
N GLU A 19 22.32 -0.15 -1.00
CA GLU A 19 23.25 0.67 -1.81
C GLU A 19 23.71 1.95 -1.09
N TRP A 20 22.89 2.51 -0.21
CA TRP A 20 23.26 3.70 0.56
C TRP A 20 24.30 3.43 1.67
N ILE A 21 24.68 2.16 1.92
CA ILE A 21 25.84 1.79 2.74
C ILE A 21 27.04 1.70 1.81
N THR A 22 27.83 2.77 1.75
CA THR A 22 28.88 2.96 0.75
C THR A 22 30.27 2.56 1.21
N THR A 23 30.49 2.44 2.54
CA THR A 23 31.82 2.11 3.10
C THR A 23 31.96 0.63 3.37
N ASP A 24 33.17 0.08 3.21
CA ASP A 24 33.46 -1.33 3.48
C ASP A 24 33.21 -1.71 4.94
N ALA A 25 33.61 -0.84 5.87
CA ALA A 25 33.31 -1.02 7.30
C ALA A 25 31.80 -1.04 7.58
N GLY A 26 31.03 -0.20 6.89
CA GLY A 26 29.57 -0.18 7.01
C GLY A 26 28.93 -1.44 6.44
N ARG A 27 29.43 -1.96 5.32
CA ARG A 27 28.98 -3.23 4.72
C ARG A 27 29.25 -4.41 5.65
N ALA A 28 30.48 -4.51 6.17
CA ALA A 28 30.85 -5.56 7.13
C ALA A 28 29.97 -5.50 8.40
N ALA A 29 29.73 -4.32 8.96
CA ALA A 29 28.86 -4.14 10.12
C ALA A 29 27.39 -4.50 9.82
N PHE A 30 26.91 -4.25 8.59
CA PHE A 30 25.56 -4.61 8.19
C PHE A 30 25.42 -6.12 8.00
N GLU A 31 26.42 -6.81 7.43
CA GLU A 31 26.46 -8.26 7.26
C GLU A 31 26.28 -8.99 8.59
N GLU A 32 26.88 -8.47 9.67
CA GLU A 32 26.75 -9.03 11.02
C GLU A 32 25.32 -9.06 11.56
N ILE A 33 24.42 -8.18 11.06
CA ILE A 33 23.03 -8.10 11.49
C ILE A 33 22.04 -8.68 10.47
N THR A 34 22.50 -9.01 9.27
CA THR A 34 21.68 -9.53 8.16
C THR A 34 20.86 -10.77 8.58
N GLY A 35 19.58 -10.80 8.25
CA GLY A 35 18.66 -11.89 8.54
C GLY A 35 18.28 -12.08 10.03
N LYS A 36 18.89 -11.32 10.94
CA LYS A 36 18.56 -11.36 12.36
C LYS A 36 17.20 -10.70 12.63
N THR A 37 16.59 -11.09 13.74
CA THR A 37 15.43 -10.36 14.28
C THR A 37 15.88 -8.99 14.82
N THR A 38 14.96 -8.05 14.97
CA THR A 38 15.26 -6.74 15.56
C THR A 38 15.89 -6.85 16.95
N PHE A 39 15.51 -7.87 17.72
CA PHE A 39 16.10 -8.14 19.03
C PHE A 39 17.57 -8.57 18.92
N SER A 40 17.85 -9.63 18.17
CA SER A 40 19.21 -10.16 17.98
C SER A 40 20.13 -9.18 17.26
N ALA A 41 19.61 -8.38 16.31
CA ALA A 41 20.36 -7.34 15.64
C ALA A 41 20.78 -6.23 16.63
N ARG A 42 19.88 -5.84 17.53
CA ARG A 42 20.19 -4.85 18.58
C ARG A 42 21.30 -5.33 19.51
N GLU A 43 21.27 -6.58 19.91
CA GLU A 43 22.33 -7.19 20.73
C GLU A 43 23.68 -7.19 20.01
N ALA A 44 23.68 -7.55 18.71
CA ALA A 44 24.90 -7.53 17.90
C ALA A 44 25.47 -6.11 17.76
N VAL A 45 24.63 -5.11 17.48
CA VAL A 45 25.05 -3.70 17.39
C VAL A 45 25.63 -3.20 18.72
N VAL A 46 25.00 -3.52 19.85
CA VAL A 46 25.51 -3.14 21.18
C VAL A 46 26.86 -3.78 21.44
N ALA A 47 27.03 -5.06 21.07
CA ALA A 47 28.31 -5.78 21.22
C ALA A 47 29.41 -5.11 20.38
N ALA A 48 29.15 -4.81 19.11
CA ALA A 48 30.10 -4.15 18.21
C ALA A 48 30.48 -2.75 18.70
N LEU A 49 29.52 -1.95 19.17
CA LEU A 49 29.78 -0.60 19.73
C LEU A 49 30.58 -0.66 21.04
N ARG A 50 30.43 -1.73 21.82
CA ARG A 50 31.22 -1.95 23.04
C ARG A 50 32.65 -2.33 22.69
N GLU A 51 32.83 -3.19 21.71
CA GLU A 51 34.16 -3.63 21.24
C GLU A 51 34.95 -2.46 20.60
N SER A 52 34.27 -1.61 19.81
CA SER A 52 34.90 -0.42 19.21
C SER A 52 35.15 0.71 20.20
N GLY A 53 34.61 0.63 21.42
CA GLY A 53 34.70 1.69 22.42
C GLY A 53 33.81 2.92 22.16
N GLU A 54 32.93 2.84 21.18
CA GLU A 54 32.00 3.94 20.84
C GLU A 54 30.74 3.96 21.71
N LEU A 55 30.45 2.88 22.43
CA LEU A 55 29.33 2.83 23.36
C LEU A 55 29.62 3.70 24.63
N LYS A 56 28.87 4.79 24.77
CA LYS A 56 28.96 5.66 25.97
C LYS A 56 27.89 5.22 26.98
N GLY A 57 28.34 4.58 28.07
CA GLY A 57 27.45 4.06 29.12
C GLY A 57 26.79 2.71 28.72
N GLU A 58 25.89 2.22 29.56
CA GLU A 58 25.17 0.98 29.33
C GLU A 58 23.77 1.25 28.74
N PRO A 59 23.29 0.37 27.84
CA PRO A 59 21.94 0.48 27.31
C PRO A 59 20.88 0.40 28.42
N THR A 60 20.00 1.38 28.45
CA THR A 60 18.88 1.39 29.41
C THR A 60 17.59 0.92 28.75
N LYS A 61 16.81 0.14 29.50
CA LYS A 61 15.49 -0.28 29.04
C LYS A 61 14.55 0.91 29.04
N THR A 62 13.96 1.19 27.90
CA THR A 62 12.89 2.18 27.75
C THR A 62 11.57 1.49 27.47
N MET A 63 10.47 2.12 27.86
CA MET A 63 9.12 1.65 27.54
C MET A 63 8.46 2.61 26.56
N ARG A 64 7.80 2.07 25.55
CA ARG A 64 6.91 2.79 24.64
C ARG A 64 5.65 1.97 24.39
N GLN A 65 4.55 2.64 24.13
CA GLN A 65 3.37 1.96 23.65
C GLN A 65 3.61 1.49 22.21
N THR A 66 3.26 0.26 21.91
CA THR A 66 3.32 -0.33 20.57
C THR A 66 2.16 -1.30 20.40
N ASN A 67 1.75 -1.52 19.16
CA ASN A 67 0.75 -2.53 18.86
C ASN A 67 1.36 -3.94 18.94
N PHE A 68 0.56 -4.88 19.42
CA PHE A 68 0.94 -6.29 19.47
C PHE A 68 0.18 -7.08 18.41
N PHE A 69 0.73 -8.20 18.02
CA PHE A 69 0.04 -9.15 17.17
C PHE A 69 -1.24 -9.64 17.85
N GLU A 70 -2.36 -9.60 17.14
CA GLU A 70 -3.71 -9.86 17.67
C GLU A 70 -3.85 -11.22 18.38
N LYS A 71 -3.11 -12.23 17.90
CA LYS A 71 -3.14 -13.59 18.42
C LYS A 71 -1.84 -13.98 19.17
N GLY A 72 -1.16 -13.01 19.75
CA GLY A 72 0.11 -13.26 20.43
C GLY A 72 0.61 -12.06 21.23
N ASP A 73 1.72 -12.26 21.92
CA ASP A 73 2.36 -11.31 22.82
C ASP A 73 3.62 -10.63 22.22
N LYS A 74 3.80 -10.76 20.89
CA LYS A 74 4.93 -10.14 20.19
C LYS A 74 4.56 -8.75 19.69
N PRO A 75 5.40 -7.75 19.96
CA PRO A 75 5.20 -6.41 19.43
C PRO A 75 5.35 -6.40 17.90
N LEU A 76 4.53 -5.58 17.25
CA LEU A 76 4.62 -5.37 15.80
C LEU A 76 5.77 -4.42 15.47
N GLU A 77 6.47 -4.71 14.39
CA GLU A 77 7.47 -3.84 13.81
C GLU A 77 6.87 -3.02 12.66
N ILE A 78 7.43 -1.83 12.44
CA ILE A 78 7.05 -0.99 11.30
C ILE A 78 7.89 -1.42 10.11
N VAL A 79 7.22 -1.96 9.10
CA VAL A 79 7.86 -2.40 7.86
C VAL A 79 7.28 -1.64 6.67
N THR A 80 8.09 -1.45 5.63
CA THR A 80 7.60 -0.93 4.35
C THR A 80 7.06 -2.08 3.51
N SER A 81 5.92 -1.85 2.87
CA SER A 81 5.33 -2.77 1.92
C SER A 81 4.73 -2.01 0.75
N ARG A 82 4.62 -2.66 -0.40
CA ARG A 82 3.85 -2.12 -1.52
C ARG A 82 2.39 -2.16 -1.14
N GLN A 83 1.66 -1.12 -1.52
CA GLN A 83 0.24 -0.97 -1.21
C GLN A 83 -0.44 -0.20 -2.34
N TRP A 84 -1.72 -0.48 -2.54
CA TRP A 84 -2.57 0.28 -3.44
C TRP A 84 -3.25 1.44 -2.72
N TYR A 85 -3.27 2.59 -3.38
CA TYR A 85 -3.86 3.81 -2.85
C TYR A 85 -4.78 4.45 -3.87
N ILE A 86 -5.92 4.95 -3.41
CA ILE A 86 -6.70 5.94 -4.16
C ILE A 86 -6.16 7.31 -3.81
N ARG A 87 -5.82 8.11 -4.83
CA ARG A 87 -5.38 9.49 -4.63
C ARG A 87 -6.55 10.35 -4.17
N ASN A 88 -6.40 10.94 -3.00
CA ASN A 88 -7.42 11.78 -2.38
C ASN A 88 -7.12 13.28 -2.47
N GLY A 89 -6.23 13.69 -3.34
CA GLY A 89 -5.71 15.05 -3.31
C GLY A 89 -4.76 15.28 -2.12
N GLY A 90 -4.57 16.51 -1.72
CA GLY A 90 -3.73 16.87 -0.55
C GLY A 90 -2.22 16.79 -0.77
N ARG A 91 -1.77 16.45 -1.98
CA ARG A 91 -0.37 16.45 -2.41
C ARG A 91 -0.19 17.05 -3.80
N ALA A 92 -0.76 18.22 -4.03
CA ALA A 92 -0.68 18.90 -5.32
C ALA A 92 -1.15 18.03 -6.52
N TRP A 93 -2.02 17.03 -6.25
CA TRP A 93 -2.64 16.27 -7.31
C TRP A 93 -3.83 17.02 -7.88
N THR A 94 -3.84 17.15 -9.18
CA THR A 94 -4.96 17.73 -9.94
C THR A 94 -5.67 16.66 -10.73
N ASN A 95 -6.96 16.84 -10.92
CA ASN A 95 -7.75 15.96 -11.77
C ASN A 95 -7.22 16.06 -13.22
N PRO A 96 -6.75 14.96 -13.83
CA PRO A 96 -6.20 15.02 -15.18
C PRO A 96 -7.23 15.42 -16.27
N ALA A 97 -8.52 15.26 -16.01
CA ALA A 97 -9.57 15.64 -16.94
C ALA A 97 -9.92 17.13 -16.86
N SER A 98 -10.00 17.71 -15.66
CA SER A 98 -10.40 19.11 -15.44
C SER A 98 -9.21 20.04 -15.15
N GLY A 99 -8.08 19.50 -14.72
CA GLY A 99 -6.93 20.28 -14.24
C GLY A 99 -7.14 20.93 -12.87
N ALA A 100 -8.30 20.70 -12.23
CA ALA A 100 -8.63 21.27 -10.93
C ALA A 100 -8.12 20.41 -9.76
N ASP A 101 -7.91 21.03 -8.61
CA ASP A 101 -7.65 20.32 -7.35
C ASP A 101 -8.90 19.55 -6.93
N LEU A 102 -8.74 18.29 -6.54
CA LEU A 102 -9.85 17.42 -6.16
C LEU A 102 -10.67 17.99 -5.01
N ASN A 103 -10.03 18.61 -4.01
CA ASN A 103 -10.74 19.17 -2.87
C ASN A 103 -11.59 20.37 -3.27
N GLU A 104 -11.10 21.21 -4.20
CA GLU A 104 -11.85 22.32 -4.74
C GLU A 104 -13.06 21.84 -5.55
N GLU A 105 -12.89 20.81 -6.39
CA GLU A 105 -14.00 20.20 -7.12
C GLU A 105 -15.05 19.62 -6.17
N LEU A 106 -14.65 18.82 -5.18
CA LEU A 106 -15.57 18.25 -4.19
C LEU A 106 -16.33 19.33 -3.42
N ILE A 107 -15.66 20.39 -2.99
CA ILE A 107 -16.31 21.53 -2.33
C ILE A 107 -17.27 22.25 -3.29
N GLY A 108 -16.88 22.42 -4.53
CA GLY A 108 -17.74 22.97 -5.58
C GLY A 108 -19.02 22.16 -5.74
N ARG A 109 -18.91 20.85 -5.89
CA ARG A 109 -20.07 19.94 -5.98
C ARG A 109 -20.92 19.97 -4.71
N GLY A 110 -20.29 20.02 -3.53
CA GLY A 110 -21.02 20.15 -2.27
C GLY A 110 -21.87 21.44 -2.17
N ARG A 111 -21.54 22.50 -2.92
CA ARG A 111 -22.35 23.73 -2.97
C ARG A 111 -23.57 23.60 -3.87
N GLU A 112 -23.57 22.65 -4.79
CA GLU A 112 -24.70 22.33 -5.66
C GLU A 112 -25.75 21.46 -4.94
N LEU A 113 -25.38 20.84 -3.81
CA LEU A 113 -26.26 19.99 -3.01
C LEU A 113 -27.09 20.80 -2.02
N GLU A 114 -28.34 20.38 -1.83
CA GLU A 114 -29.22 20.87 -0.79
C GLU A 114 -29.06 19.99 0.47
N PHE A 115 -28.57 20.59 1.57
CA PHE A 115 -28.35 19.87 2.82
C PHE A 115 -29.51 20.07 3.79
N HIS A 116 -29.97 18.97 4.38
CA HIS A 116 -31.01 18.97 5.41
C HIS A 116 -30.52 18.29 6.71
N PRO A 117 -30.30 19.03 7.80
CA PRO A 117 -30.36 20.51 7.93
C PRO A 117 -29.13 21.18 7.29
N ASP A 118 -29.24 22.45 6.91
CA ASP A 118 -28.25 23.25 6.20
C ASP A 118 -26.84 23.19 6.78
N PHE A 119 -26.71 23.08 8.10
CA PHE A 119 -25.40 23.03 8.76
C PHE A 119 -24.58 21.78 8.38
N MET A 120 -25.18 20.74 7.83
CA MET A 120 -24.47 19.54 7.39
C MET A 120 -23.48 19.83 6.26
N ARG A 121 -23.70 20.90 5.48
CA ARG A 121 -22.71 21.36 4.50
C ARG A 121 -21.36 21.69 5.13
N VAL A 122 -21.35 22.31 6.30
CA VAL A 122 -20.11 22.62 7.01
C VAL A 122 -19.35 21.35 7.41
N ARG A 123 -20.05 20.29 7.80
CA ARG A 123 -19.46 18.98 8.11
C ARG A 123 -18.85 18.35 6.87
N TYR A 124 -19.57 18.37 5.75
CA TYR A 124 -19.06 17.89 4.46
C TYR A 124 -17.78 18.63 4.05
N GLU A 125 -17.82 19.98 4.01
CA GLU A 125 -16.65 20.77 3.64
C GLU A 125 -15.47 20.55 4.58
N ASN A 126 -15.67 20.41 5.89
CA ASN A 126 -14.61 20.14 6.84
C ASN A 126 -13.99 18.76 6.61
N TRP A 127 -14.81 17.77 6.26
CA TRP A 127 -14.34 16.43 5.93
C TRP A 127 -13.48 16.46 4.66
N VAL A 128 -13.94 17.10 3.60
CA VAL A 128 -13.18 17.27 2.34
C VAL A 128 -11.86 17.98 2.60
N LYS A 129 -11.86 19.10 3.32
CA LYS A 129 -10.64 19.84 3.69
C LYS A 129 -9.69 19.01 4.58
N GLY A 130 -10.20 18.01 5.27
CA GLY A 130 -9.45 17.07 6.09
C GLY A 130 -8.75 15.96 5.31
N LEU A 131 -9.09 15.74 4.03
CA LEU A 131 -8.45 14.75 3.18
C LEU A 131 -7.03 15.20 2.80
N LYS A 132 -6.03 14.78 3.57
CA LYS A 132 -4.64 15.20 3.42
C LYS A 132 -3.70 14.11 2.95
N GLY A 133 -4.19 12.92 2.69
CA GLY A 133 -3.38 11.77 2.29
C GLY A 133 -4.17 10.82 1.42
N ASP A 134 -3.42 10.02 0.67
CA ASP A 134 -4.00 8.99 -0.17
C ASP A 134 -4.67 7.91 0.68
N TRP A 135 -5.75 7.34 0.17
CA TRP A 135 -6.50 6.30 0.85
C TRP A 135 -5.91 4.92 0.55
N LEU A 136 -5.35 4.27 1.57
CA LEU A 136 -4.84 2.90 1.49
C LEU A 136 -6.01 1.92 1.33
N VAL A 137 -6.10 1.29 0.15
CA VAL A 137 -7.22 0.40 -0.22
C VAL A 137 -6.84 -1.06 -0.36
N SER A 138 -5.57 -1.42 -0.28
CA SER A 138 -5.14 -2.83 -0.33
C SER A 138 -5.12 -3.48 1.04
N ARG A 139 -5.49 -4.77 1.08
CA ARG A 139 -5.49 -5.61 2.28
C ARG A 139 -4.86 -6.96 1.98
N GLN A 140 -4.00 -7.43 2.87
CA GLN A 140 -3.37 -8.75 2.82
C GLN A 140 -4.28 -9.76 3.51
N ARG A 141 -5.37 -10.12 2.82
CA ARG A 141 -6.37 -11.08 3.28
C ARG A 141 -6.59 -12.15 2.21
N PHE A 142 -7.00 -13.33 2.65
CA PHE A 142 -7.30 -14.42 1.72
C PHE A 142 -8.64 -14.22 1.00
N PHE A 143 -9.60 -13.59 1.64
CA PHE A 143 -10.95 -13.40 1.12
C PHE A 143 -11.26 -11.92 0.89
N GLY A 144 -11.81 -11.59 -0.26
CA GLY A 144 -12.27 -10.26 -0.64
C GLY A 144 -12.33 -10.08 -2.15
N VAL A 145 -12.63 -8.87 -2.60
CA VAL A 145 -12.61 -8.49 -4.02
C VAL A 145 -11.15 -8.28 -4.44
N PRO A 146 -10.61 -9.08 -5.38
CA PRO A 146 -9.23 -8.94 -5.81
C PRO A 146 -9.03 -7.67 -6.63
N PHE A 147 -7.79 -7.18 -6.67
CA PHE A 147 -7.38 -6.21 -7.69
C PHE A 147 -7.20 -6.95 -9.02
N PRO A 148 -7.94 -6.61 -10.07
CA PRO A 148 -7.95 -7.36 -11.32
C PRO A 148 -6.72 -7.04 -12.18
N LEU A 149 -5.52 -7.41 -11.72
CA LEU A 149 -4.28 -7.11 -12.43
C LEU A 149 -3.16 -8.11 -12.13
N TRP A 150 -2.19 -8.11 -13.02
CA TRP A 150 -0.97 -8.91 -12.92
C TRP A 150 0.25 -8.02 -13.15
N TYR A 151 1.43 -8.55 -12.84
CA TYR A 151 2.72 -7.93 -13.09
C TYR A 151 3.57 -8.81 -13.99
N ARG A 152 4.37 -8.21 -14.86
CA ARG A 152 5.33 -8.97 -15.65
C ARG A 152 6.48 -9.44 -14.78
N VAL A 153 6.97 -10.63 -15.10
CA VAL A 153 8.21 -11.18 -14.58
C VAL A 153 9.29 -11.00 -15.65
N ASP A 154 10.39 -10.35 -15.29
CA ASP A 154 11.47 -10.10 -16.23
C ASP A 154 12.28 -11.36 -16.60
N ALA A 155 13.28 -11.21 -17.46
CA ALA A 155 14.13 -12.32 -17.89
C ALA A 155 14.98 -12.92 -16.76
N ASP A 156 15.23 -12.16 -15.70
CA ASP A 156 15.97 -12.59 -14.51
C ASP A 156 15.07 -13.23 -13.44
N GLY A 157 13.77 -13.34 -13.74
CA GLY A 157 12.77 -13.92 -12.82
C GLY A 157 12.33 -12.95 -11.71
N GLN A 158 12.61 -11.65 -11.85
CA GLN A 158 12.16 -10.63 -10.90
C GLN A 158 10.82 -10.05 -11.33
N VAL A 159 9.95 -9.81 -10.35
CA VAL A 159 8.65 -9.18 -10.61
C VAL A 159 8.83 -7.69 -10.86
N ASN A 160 8.45 -7.23 -12.04
CA ASN A 160 8.43 -5.81 -12.38
C ASN A 160 7.08 -5.20 -11.99
N TYR A 161 7.01 -4.60 -10.82
CA TYR A 161 5.79 -3.99 -10.30
C TYR A 161 5.39 -2.68 -10.99
N ASP A 162 6.25 -2.12 -11.84
CA ASP A 162 5.94 -0.94 -12.64
C ASP A 162 5.35 -1.31 -14.01
N ASP A 163 5.46 -2.60 -14.41
CA ASP A 163 4.88 -3.14 -15.64
C ASP A 163 3.62 -3.95 -15.29
N ILE A 164 2.50 -3.22 -15.22
CA ILE A 164 1.19 -3.75 -14.81
C ILE A 164 0.42 -4.21 -16.04
N ILE A 165 -0.13 -5.42 -15.97
CA ILE A 165 -1.05 -5.97 -16.95
C ILE A 165 -2.47 -5.86 -16.40
N THR A 166 -3.35 -5.16 -17.11
CA THR A 166 -4.76 -5.04 -16.77
C THR A 166 -5.62 -5.79 -17.77
N PRO A 167 -6.75 -6.40 -17.36
CA PRO A 167 -7.70 -7.02 -18.28
C PRO A 167 -8.40 -5.94 -19.11
N SER A 168 -8.95 -6.34 -20.24
CA SER A 168 -9.97 -5.55 -20.93
C SER A 168 -11.25 -5.50 -20.09
N GLU A 169 -12.07 -4.47 -20.27
CA GLU A 169 -13.36 -4.36 -19.57
C GLU A 169 -14.27 -5.57 -19.86
N ALA A 170 -14.24 -6.07 -21.08
CA ALA A 170 -15.02 -7.23 -21.50
C ALA A 170 -14.58 -8.56 -20.85
N ALA A 171 -13.38 -8.62 -20.31
CA ALA A 171 -12.86 -9.80 -19.61
C ALA A 171 -13.25 -9.83 -18.13
N LEU A 172 -13.76 -8.73 -17.59
CA LEU A 172 -14.18 -8.66 -16.18
C LEU A 172 -15.48 -9.48 -15.92
N PRO A 173 -15.63 -10.06 -14.73
CA PRO A 173 -14.70 -10.06 -13.60
C PRO A 173 -13.54 -11.05 -13.77
N VAL A 174 -12.37 -10.74 -13.20
CA VAL A 174 -11.22 -11.65 -13.16
C VAL A 174 -10.68 -11.79 -11.74
N ASP A 175 -10.15 -12.96 -11.42
CA ASP A 175 -9.37 -13.24 -10.23
C ASP A 175 -7.91 -13.55 -10.63
N PRO A 176 -6.95 -12.64 -10.40
CA PRO A 176 -5.57 -12.83 -10.83
C PRO A 176 -4.87 -14.05 -10.21
N SER A 177 -5.42 -14.61 -9.14
CA SER A 177 -4.88 -15.81 -8.50
C SER A 177 -5.16 -17.08 -9.32
N THR A 178 -6.22 -17.08 -10.10
CA THR A 178 -6.68 -18.23 -10.90
C THR A 178 -6.73 -17.95 -12.39
N ASP A 179 -6.98 -16.70 -12.78
CA ASP A 179 -7.12 -16.32 -14.18
C ASP A 179 -5.76 -15.93 -14.79
N VAL A 180 -5.68 -16.02 -16.10
CA VAL A 180 -4.47 -15.75 -16.89
C VAL A 180 -4.70 -14.47 -17.71
N PRO A 181 -3.74 -13.53 -17.72
CA PRO A 181 -3.87 -12.33 -18.54
C PRO A 181 -3.82 -12.67 -20.04
N GLU A 182 -4.46 -11.83 -20.84
CA GLU A 182 -4.47 -11.99 -22.30
C GLU A 182 -3.06 -12.05 -22.87
N GLY A 183 -2.83 -13.03 -23.77
CA GLY A 183 -1.53 -13.25 -24.39
C GLY A 183 -0.56 -14.11 -23.59
N PHE A 184 -0.98 -14.66 -22.45
CA PHE A 184 -0.21 -15.58 -21.63
C PHE A 184 -0.93 -16.93 -21.48
N THR A 185 -0.16 -17.91 -20.97
CA THR A 185 -0.66 -19.24 -20.62
C THR A 185 -0.31 -19.56 -19.17
N GLU A 186 -1.02 -20.53 -18.55
CA GLU A 186 -0.85 -20.82 -17.11
C GLU A 186 0.57 -21.27 -16.75
N ASP A 187 1.27 -21.94 -17.64
CA ASP A 187 2.66 -22.37 -17.45
C ASP A 187 3.66 -21.19 -17.37
N GLN A 188 3.24 -20.00 -17.76
CA GLN A 188 4.04 -18.77 -17.64
C GLN A 188 3.84 -18.06 -16.27
N ARG A 189 2.99 -18.58 -15.41
CA ARG A 189 2.76 -18.01 -14.08
C ARG A 189 3.98 -18.18 -13.18
N GLY A 190 4.55 -17.08 -12.70
CA GLY A 190 5.68 -17.09 -11.76
C GLY A 190 7.04 -17.45 -12.35
N VAL A 191 7.16 -17.53 -13.67
CA VAL A 191 8.45 -17.83 -14.34
C VAL A 191 8.98 -16.62 -15.09
N ALA A 192 10.28 -16.65 -15.40
CA ALA A 192 10.93 -15.59 -16.16
C ALA A 192 10.25 -15.37 -17.53
N GLY A 193 10.01 -14.12 -17.88
CA GLY A 193 9.27 -13.72 -19.09
C GLY A 193 7.74 -13.92 -19.00
N GLY A 194 7.24 -14.37 -17.86
CA GLY A 194 5.82 -14.59 -17.62
C GLY A 194 5.16 -13.48 -16.78
N PHE A 195 4.28 -13.88 -15.88
CA PHE A 195 3.50 -12.96 -15.05
C PHE A 195 3.26 -13.51 -13.65
N VAL A 196 2.89 -12.62 -12.71
CA VAL A 196 2.33 -12.97 -11.40
C VAL A 196 1.07 -12.14 -11.16
N GLY A 197 0.06 -12.72 -10.49
CA GLY A 197 -1.14 -12.03 -10.09
C GLY A 197 -0.91 -11.13 -8.87
N GLU A 198 -1.68 -10.04 -8.75
CA GLU A 198 -1.79 -9.30 -7.51
C GLU A 198 -2.45 -10.19 -6.44
N LEU A 199 -1.86 -10.22 -5.26
CA LEU A 199 -2.32 -11.05 -4.14
C LEU A 199 -3.18 -10.28 -3.13
N ASP A 200 -3.07 -8.96 -3.14
CA ASP A 200 -3.86 -8.11 -2.25
C ASP A 200 -5.32 -8.03 -2.74
N ILE A 201 -6.21 -7.86 -1.79
CA ILE A 201 -7.63 -7.63 -2.06
C ILE A 201 -8.01 -6.19 -1.70
N MET A 202 -9.12 -5.73 -2.25
CA MET A 202 -9.64 -4.41 -1.96
C MET A 202 -10.21 -4.33 -0.54
N ASP A 203 -10.00 -3.20 0.11
CA ASP A 203 -10.71 -2.82 1.34
C ASP A 203 -12.22 -2.83 1.09
N THR A 204 -12.97 -3.42 2.01
CA THR A 204 -14.44 -3.45 1.95
C THR A 204 -15.07 -2.05 1.94
N TRP A 205 -14.42 -1.06 2.54
CA TRP A 205 -14.87 0.32 2.46
C TRP A 205 -14.72 0.90 1.04
N ALA A 206 -13.68 0.50 0.30
CA ALA A 206 -13.52 0.91 -1.09
C ALA A 206 -14.62 0.30 -1.98
N THR A 207 -14.89 -1.00 -1.85
CA THR A 207 -15.95 -1.65 -2.63
C THR A 207 -17.35 -1.18 -2.21
N SER A 208 -17.60 -0.98 -0.92
CA SER A 208 -18.91 -0.50 -0.43
C SER A 208 -19.16 0.97 -0.78
N SER A 209 -18.13 1.76 -1.06
CA SER A 209 -18.30 3.15 -1.52
C SER A 209 -19.01 3.26 -2.88
N LEU A 210 -19.06 2.17 -3.65
CA LEU A 210 -19.81 2.09 -4.91
C LEU A 210 -21.31 1.80 -4.72
N SER A 211 -21.75 1.49 -3.49
CA SER A 211 -23.15 1.12 -3.22
C SER A 211 -24.17 2.17 -3.67
N PRO A 212 -23.94 3.48 -3.52
CA PRO A 212 -24.87 4.48 -4.04
C PRO A 212 -25.05 4.40 -5.55
N GLN A 213 -23.94 4.29 -6.31
CA GLN A 213 -24.00 4.19 -7.76
C GLN A 213 -24.72 2.91 -8.18
N LEU A 214 -24.39 1.77 -7.57
CA LEU A 214 -25.03 0.49 -7.88
C LEU A 214 -26.54 0.54 -7.59
N ALA A 215 -26.94 1.11 -6.47
CA ALA A 215 -28.36 1.28 -6.11
C ALA A 215 -29.11 2.21 -7.07
N CYS A 216 -28.41 3.12 -7.73
CA CYS A 216 -28.96 4.03 -8.72
C CYS A 216 -28.89 3.49 -10.16
N GLY A 217 -28.51 2.22 -10.35
CA GLY A 217 -28.52 1.58 -11.68
C GLY A 217 -27.25 1.83 -12.50
N TRP A 218 -26.14 2.18 -11.86
CA TRP A 218 -24.86 2.39 -12.57
C TRP A 218 -24.50 1.15 -13.42
N LEU A 219 -24.24 1.37 -14.70
CA LEU A 219 -23.96 0.37 -15.75
C LEU A 219 -25.14 -0.53 -16.16
N ASP A 220 -26.26 -0.56 -15.42
CA ASP A 220 -27.40 -1.43 -15.71
C ASP A 220 -28.60 -0.66 -16.26
N ASP A 221 -28.85 0.58 -15.81
CA ASP A 221 -29.97 1.43 -16.17
C ASP A 221 -29.55 2.89 -16.23
N GLU A 222 -29.16 3.36 -17.41
CA GLU A 222 -28.70 4.73 -17.64
C GLU A 222 -29.76 5.79 -17.29
N ASP A 223 -31.03 5.48 -17.55
CA ASP A 223 -32.15 6.38 -17.22
C ASP A 223 -32.36 6.53 -15.73
N LEU A 224 -32.29 5.43 -15.00
CA LEU A 224 -32.38 5.45 -13.54
C LEU A 224 -31.17 6.19 -12.96
N PHE A 225 -29.97 5.89 -13.44
CA PHE A 225 -28.75 6.53 -12.95
C PHE A 225 -28.79 8.05 -13.15
N ALA A 226 -29.12 8.52 -14.35
CA ALA A 226 -29.20 9.95 -14.64
C ALA A 226 -30.28 10.72 -13.86
N ARG A 227 -31.31 10.02 -13.35
CA ARG A 227 -32.38 10.65 -12.54
C ARG A 227 -32.12 10.61 -11.03
N THR A 228 -31.24 9.73 -10.58
CA THR A 228 -31.09 9.43 -9.15
C THR A 228 -29.68 9.71 -8.60
N TYR A 229 -28.68 9.82 -9.46
CA TYR A 229 -27.29 10.05 -9.11
C TYR A 229 -26.74 11.30 -9.79
#